data_6dcab910db6a9ba314e0b46e337989bb
#
_entry.id   6dcab910db6a9ba314e0b46e337989bb
#
_cell.length_a   1.000
_cell.length_b   1.000
_cell.length_c   1.000
_cell.angle_alpha   90.00
_cell.angle_beta   90.00
_cell.angle_gamma   90.00
#
_symmetry.space_group_name_H-M   'P 1'
#
loop_
_entity.id
_entity.type
_entity.pdbx_description
1 polymer ?
#
loop_
_entity_poly.entity_id
_entity_poly.type
_entity_poly.pdbx_seq_one_letter_code
_entity_poly.pdbx_strand_id
1 'polypeptide(L)'
;MLKLFISFLFIFSFHCVQATTNAQQTLMRLDSVLQKRNSYEEKKREELKSLYTLAAKSTTIEERYKAYSKLYEQYKSYQYDSAMVYAERCEAIAQQLSNRNYVLEAGCMKAFCLLSAGLYKEAFDQMRLLKHNNVDPKYKELYYKMQVRLYYDIADYNQSKAYRDNYCAQGHIYTDSLLTLLKPQSWEWYYAIGMRSLKKHNYTACIEPLLKTLSSPDIDLHTKAIVTSCLG
;
A
#
# COMPACT_ATOMS: atom_id res chain seq x y z
N MET A 1 -31.86 48.42 4.88
CA MET A 1 -31.84 47.05 5.41
C MET A 1 -32.35 46.00 4.40
N LEU A 2 -33.46 46.21 3.72
CA LEU A 2 -34.01 45.23 2.75
C LEU A 2 -33.08 44.94 1.56
N LYS A 3 -32.36 45.96 1.01
CA LYS A 3 -31.39 45.76 -0.11
C LYS A 3 -30.15 44.95 0.28
N LEU A 4 -29.69 45.04 1.52
CA LEU A 4 -28.58 44.25 2.05
C LEU A 4 -28.98 42.76 2.26
N PHE A 5 -30.24 42.52 2.65
CA PHE A 5 -30.77 41.16 2.86
C PHE A 5 -30.93 40.42 1.53
N ILE A 6 -31.40 41.13 0.48
CA ILE A 6 -31.54 40.55 -0.87
C ILE A 6 -30.16 40.23 -1.48
N SER A 7 -29.15 41.07 -1.26
CA SER A 7 -27.78 40.82 -1.71
C SER A 7 -27.14 39.60 -1.02
N PHE A 8 -27.42 39.42 0.28
CA PHE A 8 -26.92 38.26 1.04
C PHE A 8 -27.58 36.95 0.61
N LEU A 9 -28.88 36.98 0.28
CA LEU A 9 -29.59 35.83 -0.26
C LEU A 9 -29.07 35.41 -1.64
N PHE A 10 -28.69 36.36 -2.49
CA PHE A 10 -28.15 36.10 -3.82
C PHE A 10 -26.72 35.47 -3.76
N ILE A 11 -25.88 35.90 -2.81
CA ILE A 11 -24.56 35.34 -2.62
C ILE A 11 -24.66 33.90 -2.10
N PHE A 12 -25.60 33.61 -1.19
CA PHE A 12 -25.79 32.28 -0.65
C PHE A 12 -26.33 31.27 -1.70
N SER A 13 -27.24 31.73 -2.56
CA SER A 13 -27.75 30.86 -3.66
C SER A 13 -26.68 30.56 -4.72
N PHE A 14 -25.73 31.48 -4.98
CA PHE A 14 -24.64 31.27 -5.93
C PHE A 14 -23.64 30.23 -5.43
N HIS A 15 -23.36 30.17 -4.14
CA HIS A 15 -22.47 29.15 -3.54
C HIS A 15 -23.10 27.75 -3.54
N CYS A 16 -24.40 27.65 -3.31
CA CYS A 16 -25.11 26.35 -3.41
C CYS A 16 -25.14 25.82 -4.83
N VAL A 17 -25.26 26.65 -5.86
CA VAL A 17 -25.26 26.22 -7.27
C VAL A 17 -23.88 25.75 -7.71
N GLN A 18 -22.79 26.37 -7.25
CA GLN A 18 -21.44 25.91 -7.56
C GLN A 18 -21.12 24.57 -6.89
N ALA A 19 -21.54 24.35 -5.64
CA ALA A 19 -21.33 23.10 -4.93
C ALA A 19 -22.08 21.94 -5.61
N THR A 20 -23.31 22.17 -6.05
CA THR A 20 -24.12 21.15 -6.78
C THR A 20 -23.51 20.80 -8.15
N THR A 21 -22.98 21.78 -8.90
CA THR A 21 -22.33 21.55 -10.20
C THR A 21 -21.04 20.73 -10.05
N ASN A 22 -20.27 21.00 -9.00
CA ASN A 22 -19.02 20.26 -8.75
C ASN A 22 -19.29 18.80 -8.32
N ALA A 23 -20.28 18.57 -7.48
CA ALA A 23 -20.72 17.23 -7.09
C ALA A 23 -21.25 16.45 -8.31
N GLN A 24 -22.05 17.06 -9.16
CA GLN A 24 -22.59 16.44 -10.35
C GLN A 24 -21.51 16.08 -11.38
N GLN A 25 -20.52 16.95 -11.59
CA GLN A 25 -19.36 16.65 -12.43
C GLN A 25 -18.54 15.49 -11.87
N THR A 26 -18.38 15.40 -10.55
CA THR A 26 -17.66 14.31 -9.89
C THR A 26 -18.41 12.99 -10.09
N LEU A 27 -19.74 12.98 -9.94
CA LEU A 27 -20.57 11.81 -10.20
C LEU A 27 -20.49 11.37 -11.67
N MET A 28 -20.56 12.28 -12.62
CA MET A 28 -20.41 11.96 -14.05
C MET A 28 -19.04 11.35 -14.37
N ARG A 29 -17.96 11.82 -13.72
CA ARG A 29 -16.63 11.21 -13.83
C ARG A 29 -16.60 9.81 -13.24
N LEU A 30 -17.22 9.60 -12.09
CA LEU A 30 -17.35 8.28 -11.47
C LEU A 30 -18.11 7.32 -12.39
N ASP A 31 -19.26 7.72 -12.93
CA ASP A 31 -20.04 6.93 -13.87
C ASP A 31 -19.21 6.55 -15.11
N SER A 32 -18.45 7.50 -15.66
CA SER A 32 -17.53 7.25 -16.79
C SER A 32 -16.46 6.22 -16.48
N VAL A 33 -15.93 6.19 -15.24
CA VAL A 33 -14.97 5.17 -14.80
C VAL A 33 -15.65 3.82 -14.60
N LEU A 34 -16.84 3.80 -14.01
CA LEU A 34 -17.61 2.57 -13.80
C LEU A 34 -18.00 1.90 -15.12
N GLN A 35 -18.33 2.67 -16.16
CA GLN A 35 -18.60 2.13 -17.50
C GLN A 35 -17.40 1.42 -18.13
N LYS A 36 -16.16 1.78 -17.73
CA LYS A 36 -14.94 1.13 -18.20
C LYS A 36 -14.56 -0.13 -17.40
N ARG A 37 -15.33 -0.48 -16.37
CA ARG A 37 -15.03 -1.61 -15.47
C ARG A 37 -14.73 -2.90 -16.25
N ASN A 38 -15.57 -3.26 -17.20
CA ASN A 38 -15.40 -4.49 -17.98
C ASN A 38 -14.08 -4.51 -18.75
N SER A 39 -13.66 -3.36 -19.29
CA SER A 39 -12.37 -3.23 -19.97
C SER A 39 -11.19 -3.43 -19.01
N TYR A 40 -11.27 -2.92 -17.80
CA TYR A 40 -10.24 -3.14 -16.78
C TYR A 40 -10.20 -4.62 -16.33
N GLU A 41 -11.36 -5.24 -16.15
CA GLU A 41 -11.46 -6.65 -15.77
C GLU A 41 -10.91 -7.57 -16.86
N GLU A 42 -11.18 -7.29 -18.15
CA GLU A 42 -10.64 -8.05 -19.26
C GLU A 42 -9.12 -7.92 -19.36
N LYS A 43 -8.59 -6.70 -19.28
CA LYS A 43 -7.14 -6.46 -19.24
C LYS A 43 -6.47 -7.24 -18.10
N LYS A 44 -7.08 -7.21 -16.91
CA LYS A 44 -6.58 -7.94 -15.74
C LYS A 44 -6.57 -9.46 -15.98
N ARG A 45 -7.62 -9.98 -16.61
CA ARG A 45 -7.73 -11.40 -16.96
C ARG A 45 -6.64 -11.82 -17.95
N GLU A 46 -6.36 -11.00 -18.95
CA GLU A 46 -5.27 -11.25 -19.92
C GLU A 46 -3.90 -11.24 -19.25
N GLU A 47 -3.64 -10.28 -18.37
CA GLU A 47 -2.39 -10.21 -17.59
C GLU A 47 -2.21 -11.48 -16.75
N LEU A 48 -3.23 -11.90 -16.01
CA LEU A 48 -3.21 -13.13 -15.21
C LEU A 48 -2.98 -14.36 -16.09
N LYS A 49 -3.69 -14.49 -17.22
CA LYS A 49 -3.51 -15.60 -18.18
C LYS A 49 -2.08 -15.68 -18.68
N SER A 50 -1.47 -14.55 -18.98
CA SER A 50 -0.05 -14.48 -19.39
C SER A 50 0.87 -15.00 -18.28
N LEU A 51 0.65 -14.60 -17.02
CA LEU A 51 1.45 -15.04 -15.89
C LEU A 51 1.26 -16.52 -15.56
N TYR A 52 0.04 -17.07 -15.69
CA TYR A 52 -0.21 -18.51 -15.59
C TYR A 52 0.55 -19.30 -16.66
N THR A 53 0.52 -18.79 -17.89
CA THR A 53 1.28 -19.40 -18.99
C THR A 53 2.78 -19.36 -18.72
N LEU A 54 3.29 -18.25 -18.20
CA LEU A 54 4.70 -18.13 -17.80
C LEU A 54 5.06 -19.15 -16.71
N ALA A 55 4.23 -19.28 -15.67
CA ALA A 55 4.46 -20.25 -14.60
C ALA A 55 4.44 -21.70 -15.11
N ALA A 56 3.51 -22.02 -16.03
CA ALA A 56 3.40 -23.36 -16.60
C ALA A 56 4.59 -23.71 -17.52
N LYS A 57 5.14 -22.73 -18.24
CA LYS A 57 6.28 -22.88 -19.14
C LYS A 57 7.64 -22.76 -18.45
N SER A 58 7.67 -22.45 -17.16
CA SER A 58 8.92 -22.33 -16.39
C SER A 58 9.70 -23.65 -16.39
N THR A 59 10.93 -23.62 -16.86
CA THR A 59 11.82 -24.78 -16.96
C THR A 59 12.64 -24.94 -15.68
N THR A 60 12.91 -23.86 -14.99
CA THR A 60 13.63 -23.86 -13.72
C THR A 60 12.73 -23.53 -12.55
N ILE A 61 13.11 -23.99 -11.36
CA ILE A 61 12.39 -23.68 -10.12
C ILE A 61 12.46 -22.19 -9.78
N GLU A 62 13.55 -21.52 -10.15
CA GLU A 62 13.72 -20.08 -9.94
C GLU A 62 12.82 -19.24 -10.88
N GLU A 63 12.66 -19.64 -12.14
CA GLU A 63 11.69 -19.03 -13.05
C GLU A 63 10.27 -19.15 -12.50
N ARG A 64 9.95 -20.31 -11.96
CA ARG A 64 8.65 -20.57 -11.33
C ARG A 64 8.42 -19.70 -10.11
N TYR A 65 9.44 -19.50 -9.27
CA TYR A 65 9.39 -18.54 -8.16
C TYR A 65 9.03 -17.14 -8.66
N LYS A 66 9.77 -16.64 -9.66
CA LYS A 66 9.54 -15.32 -10.23
C LYS A 66 8.14 -15.16 -10.83
N ALA A 67 7.60 -16.21 -11.45
CA ALA A 67 6.24 -16.20 -11.99
C ALA A 67 5.19 -16.16 -10.87
N TYR A 68 5.36 -16.92 -9.79
CA TYR A 68 4.47 -16.91 -8.64
C TYR A 68 4.55 -15.60 -7.86
N SER A 69 5.73 -15.01 -7.71
CA SER A 69 5.89 -13.68 -7.12
C SER A 69 5.10 -12.62 -7.90
N LYS A 70 5.14 -12.66 -9.24
CA LYS A 70 4.32 -11.77 -10.07
C LYS A 70 2.81 -12.02 -9.92
N LEU A 71 2.39 -13.28 -9.80
CA LEU A 71 0.97 -13.62 -9.55
C LEU A 71 0.53 -13.11 -8.18
N TYR A 72 1.36 -13.26 -7.14
CA TYR A 72 1.11 -12.66 -5.83
C TYR A 72 0.90 -11.14 -5.94
N GLU A 73 1.81 -10.42 -6.62
CA GLU A 73 1.70 -8.97 -6.82
C GLU A 73 0.39 -8.58 -7.51
N GLN A 74 -0.09 -9.39 -8.45
CA GLN A 74 -1.36 -9.16 -9.11
C GLN A 74 -2.57 -9.37 -8.21
N TYR A 75 -2.51 -10.27 -7.24
CA TYR A 75 -3.63 -10.62 -6.36
C TYR A 75 -3.69 -9.87 -5.04
N LYS A 76 -2.54 -9.43 -4.51
CA LYS A 76 -2.41 -8.88 -3.13
C LYS A 76 -3.34 -7.72 -2.79
N SER A 77 -3.80 -6.96 -3.80
CA SER A 77 -4.62 -5.75 -3.60
C SER A 77 -6.12 -6.00 -3.71
N TYR A 78 -6.57 -7.18 -4.16
CA TYR A 78 -8.01 -7.40 -4.40
C TYR A 78 -8.52 -8.82 -4.14
N GLN A 79 -7.65 -9.81 -4.07
CA GLN A 79 -8.07 -11.20 -3.84
C GLN A 79 -7.11 -11.92 -2.88
N TYR A 80 -7.42 -11.78 -1.61
CA TYR A 80 -6.60 -12.29 -0.50
C TYR A 80 -6.26 -13.77 -0.61
N ASP A 81 -7.25 -14.64 -0.84
CA ASP A 81 -7.04 -16.10 -0.87
C ASP A 81 -6.05 -16.51 -1.97
N SER A 82 -6.18 -15.92 -3.15
CA SER A 82 -5.24 -16.18 -4.25
C SER A 82 -3.84 -15.64 -3.94
N ALA A 83 -3.73 -14.46 -3.31
CA ALA A 83 -2.46 -13.91 -2.90
C ALA A 83 -1.76 -14.83 -1.89
N MET A 84 -2.49 -15.35 -0.88
CA MET A 84 -1.95 -16.27 0.11
C MET A 84 -1.41 -17.55 -0.54
N VAL A 85 -2.18 -18.15 -1.46
CA VAL A 85 -1.75 -19.35 -2.20
C VAL A 85 -0.41 -19.13 -2.91
N TYR A 86 -0.21 -17.97 -3.56
CA TYR A 86 1.04 -17.68 -4.24
C TYR A 86 2.17 -17.31 -3.28
N ALA A 87 1.89 -16.67 -2.16
CA ALA A 87 2.87 -16.46 -1.10
C ALA A 87 3.41 -17.77 -0.54
N GLU A 88 2.53 -18.74 -0.26
CA GLU A 88 2.90 -20.08 0.21
C GLU A 88 3.69 -20.88 -0.83
N ARG A 89 3.32 -20.81 -2.11
CA ARG A 89 4.10 -21.42 -3.21
C ARG A 89 5.49 -20.80 -3.33
N CYS A 90 5.61 -19.49 -3.18
CA CYS A 90 6.90 -18.80 -3.15
C CYS A 90 7.73 -19.27 -1.93
N GLU A 91 7.12 -19.37 -0.75
CA GLU A 91 7.79 -19.83 0.47
C GLU A 91 8.36 -21.25 0.30
N ALA A 92 7.56 -22.18 -0.22
CA ALA A 92 8.01 -23.56 -0.48
C ALA A 92 9.21 -23.62 -1.45
N ILE A 93 9.15 -22.86 -2.54
CA ILE A 93 10.26 -22.79 -3.50
C ILE A 93 11.50 -22.12 -2.90
N ALA A 94 11.32 -21.03 -2.15
CA ALA A 94 12.42 -20.32 -1.52
C ALA A 94 13.19 -21.20 -0.53
N GLN A 95 12.48 -22.04 0.22
CA GLN A 95 13.06 -23.04 1.13
C GLN A 95 13.83 -24.10 0.35
N GLN A 96 13.25 -24.62 -0.74
CA GLN A 96 13.90 -25.63 -1.60
C GLN A 96 15.19 -25.10 -2.22
N LEU A 97 15.21 -23.84 -2.65
CA LEU A 97 16.39 -23.16 -3.19
C LEU A 97 17.42 -22.79 -2.12
N SER A 98 17.05 -22.84 -0.84
CA SER A 98 17.86 -22.34 0.29
C SER A 98 18.35 -20.90 0.08
N ASN A 99 17.59 -20.09 -0.69
CA ASN A 99 17.93 -18.70 -1.02
C ASN A 99 17.36 -17.75 0.03
N ARG A 100 18.24 -17.18 0.84
CA ARG A 100 17.85 -16.26 1.95
C ARG A 100 17.03 -15.07 1.50
N ASN A 101 17.33 -14.50 0.34
CA ASN A 101 16.61 -13.37 -0.22
C ASN A 101 15.16 -13.76 -0.54
N TYR A 102 14.97 -14.91 -1.19
CA TYR A 102 13.63 -15.40 -1.53
C TYR A 102 12.85 -15.85 -0.29
N VAL A 103 13.51 -16.45 0.70
CA VAL A 103 12.87 -16.81 1.98
C VAL A 103 12.34 -15.56 2.68
N LEU A 104 13.14 -14.47 2.70
CA LEU A 104 12.71 -13.21 3.29
C LEU A 104 11.55 -12.58 2.51
N GLU A 105 11.64 -12.55 1.18
CA GLU A 105 10.59 -11.98 0.31
C GLU A 105 9.27 -12.76 0.48
N ALA A 106 9.29 -14.08 0.36
CA ALA A 106 8.11 -14.91 0.50
C ALA A 106 7.48 -14.82 1.91
N GLY A 107 8.32 -14.75 2.94
CA GLY A 107 7.87 -14.52 4.30
C GLY A 107 7.19 -13.17 4.50
N CYS A 108 7.70 -12.09 3.86
CA CYS A 108 7.04 -10.79 3.85
C CYS A 108 5.71 -10.81 3.08
N MET A 109 5.64 -11.54 1.95
CA MET A 109 4.39 -11.73 1.20
C MET A 109 3.31 -12.39 2.06
N LYS A 110 3.67 -13.43 2.80
CA LYS A 110 2.77 -14.15 3.71
C LYS A 110 2.33 -13.25 4.88
N ALA A 111 3.27 -12.53 5.49
CA ALA A 111 2.96 -11.56 6.55
C ALA A 111 1.99 -10.47 6.06
N PHE A 112 2.17 -9.99 4.83
CA PHE A 112 1.25 -9.03 4.22
C PHE A 112 -0.17 -9.59 4.08
N CYS A 113 -0.31 -10.83 3.61
CA CYS A 113 -1.61 -11.49 3.52
C CYS A 113 -2.26 -11.65 4.91
N LEU A 114 -1.50 -12.14 5.89
CA LEU A 114 -1.99 -12.31 7.27
C LEU A 114 -2.47 -10.98 7.86
N LEU A 115 -1.66 -9.92 7.69
CA LEU A 115 -2.02 -8.58 8.15
C LEU A 115 -3.29 -8.06 7.47
N SER A 116 -3.39 -8.22 6.15
CA SER A 116 -4.55 -7.79 5.37
C SER A 116 -5.85 -8.53 5.73
N ALA A 117 -5.72 -9.73 6.28
CA ALA A 117 -6.84 -10.52 6.84
C ALA A 117 -7.18 -10.17 8.30
N GLY A 118 -6.44 -9.23 8.93
CA GLY A 118 -6.62 -8.90 10.34
C GLY A 118 -5.98 -9.91 11.31
N LEU A 119 -5.21 -10.86 10.81
CA LEU A 119 -4.50 -11.88 11.60
C LEU A 119 -3.17 -11.31 12.14
N TYR A 120 -3.28 -10.29 12.98
CA TYR A 120 -2.11 -9.53 13.48
C TYR A 120 -1.10 -10.40 14.22
N LYS A 121 -1.58 -11.31 15.08
CA LYS A 121 -0.69 -12.19 15.85
C LYS A 121 0.14 -13.07 14.92
N GLU A 122 -0.50 -13.70 13.96
CA GLU A 122 0.12 -14.58 12.98
C GLU A 122 1.09 -13.80 12.08
N ALA A 123 0.76 -12.56 11.71
CA ALA A 123 1.64 -11.68 10.96
C ALA A 123 2.91 -11.32 11.76
N PHE A 124 2.78 -10.98 13.05
CA PHE A 124 3.93 -10.76 13.94
C PHE A 124 4.77 -12.04 14.11
N ASP A 125 4.14 -13.19 14.30
CA ASP A 125 4.84 -14.46 14.44
C ASP A 125 5.62 -14.79 13.17
N GLN A 126 5.02 -14.61 11.99
CA GLN A 126 5.69 -14.76 10.70
C GLN A 126 6.90 -13.84 10.57
N MET A 127 6.77 -12.56 10.89
CA MET A 127 7.87 -11.59 10.78
C MET A 127 9.02 -11.88 11.77
N ARG A 128 8.74 -12.42 12.96
CA ARG A 128 9.77 -12.82 13.94
C ARG A 128 10.65 -13.98 13.45
N LEU A 129 10.13 -14.86 12.62
CA LEU A 129 10.88 -15.98 12.05
C LEU A 129 11.88 -15.54 10.98
N LEU A 130 11.68 -14.36 10.39
CA LEU A 130 12.48 -13.88 9.27
C LEU A 130 13.83 -13.32 9.72
N LYS A 131 14.91 -13.89 9.17
CA LYS A 131 16.27 -13.38 9.37
C LYS A 131 16.61 -12.43 8.24
N HIS A 132 16.82 -11.15 8.57
CA HIS A 132 17.14 -10.08 7.61
C HIS A 132 18.62 -9.70 7.57
N ASN A 133 19.48 -10.48 8.25
CA ASN A 133 20.93 -10.32 8.17
C ASN A 133 21.48 -11.07 6.95
N ASN A 134 22.50 -10.49 6.30
CA ASN A 134 23.14 -11.08 5.11
C ASN A 134 22.18 -11.36 3.95
N VAL A 135 21.29 -10.41 3.69
CA VAL A 135 20.42 -10.35 2.52
C VAL A 135 20.71 -9.08 1.71
N ASP A 136 20.37 -9.08 0.44
CA ASP A 136 20.58 -7.92 -0.43
C ASP A 136 19.74 -6.73 0.06
N PRO A 137 20.23 -5.48 -0.13
CA PRO A 137 19.58 -4.27 0.37
C PRO A 137 18.10 -4.16 -0.01
N LYS A 138 17.71 -4.55 -1.24
CA LYS A 138 16.30 -4.50 -1.70
C LYS A 138 15.36 -5.40 -0.89
N TYR A 139 15.84 -6.57 -0.43
CA TYR A 139 15.04 -7.48 0.40
C TYR A 139 14.98 -7.00 1.85
N LYS A 140 16.06 -6.38 2.32
CA LYS A 140 16.08 -5.71 3.62
C LYS A 140 15.13 -4.52 3.66
N GLU A 141 15.04 -3.75 2.57
CA GLU A 141 14.07 -2.68 2.39
C GLU A 141 12.63 -3.23 2.47
N LEU A 142 12.33 -4.33 1.77
CA LEU A 142 11.03 -4.98 1.82
C LEU A 142 10.66 -5.42 3.24
N TYR A 143 11.60 -6.00 3.99
CA TYR A 143 11.41 -6.37 5.39
C TYR A 143 11.04 -5.15 6.26
N TYR A 144 11.76 -4.05 6.13
CA TYR A 144 11.45 -2.84 6.90
C TYR A 144 10.13 -2.20 6.47
N LYS A 145 9.80 -2.18 5.19
CA LYS A 145 8.47 -1.75 4.71
C LYS A 145 7.35 -2.56 5.37
N MET A 146 7.53 -3.88 5.46
CA MET A 146 6.54 -4.76 6.09
C MET A 146 6.44 -4.52 7.59
N GLN A 147 7.56 -4.34 8.30
CA GLN A 147 7.57 -4.00 9.73
C GLN A 147 6.87 -2.66 10.01
N VAL A 148 7.19 -1.62 9.23
CA VAL A 148 6.54 -0.29 9.34
C VAL A 148 5.03 -0.44 9.21
N ARG A 149 4.57 -1.14 8.17
CA ARG A 149 3.15 -1.37 7.93
C ARG A 149 2.50 -2.12 9.10
N LEU A 150 3.09 -3.25 9.51
CA LEU A 150 2.56 -4.08 10.59
C LEU A 150 2.36 -3.30 11.88
N TYR A 151 3.35 -2.50 12.28
CA TYR A 151 3.27 -1.71 13.50
C TYR A 151 2.28 -0.54 13.40
N TYR A 152 2.19 0.12 12.26
CA TYR A 152 1.23 1.21 12.08
C TYR A 152 -0.21 0.71 11.94
N ASP A 153 -0.44 -0.40 11.22
CA ASP A 153 -1.79 -0.96 11.07
C ASP A 153 -2.34 -1.46 12.41
N ILE A 154 -1.52 -2.13 13.24
CA ILE A 154 -1.97 -2.53 14.58
C ILE A 154 -2.14 -1.34 15.53
N ALA A 155 -1.37 -0.27 15.35
CA ALA A 155 -1.56 0.96 16.12
C ALA A 155 -2.91 1.59 15.80
N ASP A 156 -3.31 1.64 14.51
CA ASP A 156 -4.60 2.18 14.09
C ASP A 156 -5.78 1.32 14.58
N TYR A 157 -5.60 0.01 14.59
CA TYR A 157 -6.62 -0.92 15.09
C TYR A 157 -6.83 -0.80 16.61
N ASN A 158 -5.81 -0.40 17.37
CA ASN A 158 -5.84 -0.46 18.83
C ASN A 158 -6.54 0.75 19.45
N GLN A 159 -7.61 0.50 20.25
CA GLN A 159 -8.37 1.53 20.95
C GLN A 159 -7.62 2.10 22.16
N SER A 160 -6.76 1.31 22.82
CA SER A 160 -5.99 1.75 23.98
C SER A 160 -4.84 2.66 23.56
N LYS A 161 -4.85 3.91 24.07
CA LYS A 161 -3.81 4.90 23.77
C LYS A 161 -2.40 4.39 24.10
N ALA A 162 -2.21 3.73 25.23
CA ALA A 162 -0.90 3.24 25.67
C ALA A 162 -0.31 2.21 24.70
N TYR A 163 -1.12 1.26 24.23
CA TYR A 163 -0.69 0.27 23.24
C TYR A 163 -0.47 0.89 21.87
N ARG A 164 -1.37 1.78 21.44
CA ARG A 164 -1.24 2.50 20.17
C ARG A 164 0.06 3.29 20.12
N ASP A 165 0.36 4.08 21.16
CA ASP A 165 1.56 4.90 21.22
C ASP A 165 2.83 4.03 21.19
N ASN A 166 2.83 2.87 21.87
CA ASN A 166 3.94 1.91 21.84
C ASN A 166 4.14 1.33 20.43
N TYR A 167 3.07 0.90 19.75
CA TYR A 167 3.17 0.39 18.39
C TYR A 167 3.62 1.47 17.41
N CYS A 168 3.13 2.71 17.53
CA CYS A 168 3.61 3.83 16.74
C CYS A 168 5.12 4.06 16.94
N ALA A 169 5.60 4.02 18.19
CA ALA A 169 7.02 4.17 18.49
C ALA A 169 7.87 3.10 17.82
N GLN A 170 7.44 1.84 17.82
CA GLN A 170 8.13 0.76 17.10
C GLN A 170 8.10 0.99 15.58
N GLY A 171 6.96 1.40 15.04
CA GLY A 171 6.83 1.78 13.62
C GLY A 171 7.80 2.89 13.22
N HIS A 172 8.02 3.89 14.10
CA HIS A 172 9.00 4.96 13.86
C HIS A 172 10.44 4.44 13.79
N ILE A 173 10.84 3.50 14.69
CA ILE A 173 12.17 2.88 14.68
C ILE A 173 12.41 2.14 13.35
N TYR A 174 11.42 1.38 12.89
CA TYR A 174 11.53 0.70 11.58
C TYR A 174 11.49 1.67 10.40
N THR A 175 10.77 2.79 10.52
CA THR A 175 10.81 3.85 9.50
C THR A 175 12.19 4.49 9.43
N ASP A 176 12.85 4.74 10.55
CA ASP A 176 14.22 5.27 10.56
C ASP A 176 15.19 4.27 9.88
N SER A 177 15.06 2.98 10.17
CA SER A 177 15.83 1.92 9.50
C SER A 177 15.54 1.86 7.99
N LEU A 178 14.28 2.00 7.58
CA LEU A 178 13.88 2.03 6.17
C LEU A 178 14.48 3.23 5.43
N LEU A 179 14.43 4.41 6.02
CA LEU A 179 14.95 5.65 5.43
C LEU A 179 16.46 5.59 5.13
N THR A 180 17.23 4.74 5.84
CA THR A 180 18.66 4.53 5.54
C THR A 180 18.91 3.75 4.25
N LEU A 181 17.91 3.01 3.77
CA LEU A 181 17.99 2.19 2.56
C LEU A 181 17.36 2.86 1.34
N LEU A 182 16.37 3.72 1.56
CA LEU A 182 15.67 4.41 0.48
C LEU A 182 16.54 5.50 -0.14
N LYS A 183 16.42 5.66 -1.46
CA LYS A 183 17.09 6.77 -2.16
C LYS A 183 16.51 8.09 -1.64
N PRO A 184 17.33 9.00 -1.10
CA PRO A 184 16.85 10.31 -0.66
C PRO A 184 16.08 11.03 -1.77
N GLN A 185 14.99 11.67 -1.43
CA GLN A 185 14.12 12.41 -2.34
C GLN A 185 13.38 11.55 -3.39
N SER A 186 13.41 10.21 -3.28
CA SER A 186 12.49 9.36 -4.04
C SER A 186 11.06 9.47 -3.50
N TRP A 187 10.07 9.02 -4.27
CA TRP A 187 8.69 9.04 -3.81
C TRP A 187 8.47 8.14 -2.59
N GLU A 188 9.16 6.99 -2.51
CA GLU A 188 9.11 6.09 -1.35
C GLU A 188 9.68 6.77 -0.09
N TRP A 189 10.74 7.55 -0.25
CA TRP A 189 11.35 8.30 0.85
C TRP A 189 10.40 9.39 1.37
N TYR A 190 9.78 10.15 0.46
CA TYR A 190 8.77 11.15 0.84
C TYR A 190 7.53 10.49 1.45
N TYR A 191 7.07 9.38 0.89
CA TYR A 191 5.96 8.61 1.45
C TYR A 191 6.24 8.15 2.89
N ALA A 192 7.42 7.56 3.16
CA ALA A 192 7.80 7.12 4.49
C ALA A 192 7.84 8.28 5.51
N ILE A 193 8.36 9.45 5.13
CA ILE A 193 8.38 10.65 5.98
C ILE A 193 6.96 11.17 6.22
N GLY A 194 6.16 11.28 5.17
CA GLY A 194 4.78 11.75 5.26
C GLY A 194 3.93 10.89 6.17
N MET A 195 3.98 9.56 5.97
CA MET A 195 3.25 8.60 6.82
C MET A 195 3.74 8.63 8.27
N ARG A 196 5.05 8.73 8.52
CA ARG A 196 5.58 8.91 9.88
C ARG A 196 5.06 10.18 10.55
N SER A 197 5.01 11.29 9.83
CA SER A 197 4.48 12.56 10.35
C SER A 197 2.99 12.45 10.67
N LEU A 198 2.23 11.78 9.81
CA LEU A 198 0.81 11.49 10.03
C LEU A 198 0.61 10.67 11.32
N LYS A 199 1.40 9.60 11.52
CA LYS A 199 1.34 8.75 12.72
C LYS A 199 1.82 9.46 14.00
N LYS A 200 2.56 10.54 13.88
CA LYS A 200 2.89 11.46 14.98
C LYS A 200 1.81 12.53 15.22
N HIS A 201 0.69 12.47 14.52
CA HIS A 201 -0.36 13.50 14.52
C HIS A 201 0.16 14.90 14.14
N ASN A 202 1.28 14.97 13.42
CA ASN A 202 1.80 16.23 12.89
C ASN A 202 1.29 16.42 11.46
N TYR A 203 0.04 16.84 11.38
CA TYR A 203 -0.68 16.98 10.10
C TYR A 203 -0.07 18.06 9.19
N THR A 204 0.50 19.12 9.75
CA THR A 204 1.18 20.14 8.95
C THR A 204 2.44 19.58 8.29
N ALA A 205 3.24 18.81 9.01
CA ALA A 205 4.50 18.26 8.51
C ALA A 205 4.29 17.09 7.53
N CYS A 206 3.11 16.47 7.47
CA CYS A 206 2.86 15.38 6.53
C CYS A 206 2.47 15.86 5.14
N ILE A 207 1.91 17.07 4.98
CA ILE A 207 1.33 17.57 3.72
C ILE A 207 2.39 17.64 2.61
N GLU A 208 3.49 18.36 2.83
CA GLU A 208 4.52 18.56 1.80
C GLU A 208 5.13 17.24 1.30
N PRO A 209 5.58 16.30 2.17
CA PRO A 209 6.09 15.01 1.71
C PRO A 209 5.05 14.19 0.94
N LEU A 210 3.80 14.16 1.38
CA LEU A 210 2.75 13.42 0.68
C LEU A 210 2.41 14.04 -0.69
N LEU A 211 2.42 15.37 -0.82
CA LEU A 211 2.27 16.04 -2.11
C LEU A 211 3.44 15.73 -3.06
N LYS A 212 4.68 15.69 -2.54
CA LYS A 212 5.85 15.27 -3.33
C LYS A 212 5.75 13.81 -3.78
N THR A 213 5.19 12.94 -2.94
CA THR A 213 4.88 11.57 -3.33
C THR A 213 3.91 11.53 -4.50
N LEU A 214 2.78 12.29 -4.44
CA LEU A 214 1.78 12.33 -5.52
C LEU A 214 2.30 12.91 -6.84
N SER A 215 3.29 13.78 -6.79
CA SER A 215 3.87 14.41 -7.99
C SER A 215 4.85 13.51 -8.74
N SER A 216 5.23 12.36 -8.19
CA SER A 216 6.13 11.42 -8.85
C SER A 216 5.42 10.71 -10.02
N PRO A 217 6.04 10.62 -11.21
CA PRO A 217 5.49 9.88 -12.33
C PRO A 217 5.47 8.35 -12.09
N ASP A 218 6.35 7.85 -11.23
CA ASP A 218 6.56 6.40 -11.02
C ASP A 218 5.70 5.82 -9.89
N ILE A 219 4.85 6.65 -9.25
CA ILE A 219 3.96 6.19 -8.18
C ILE A 219 2.88 5.24 -8.74
N ASP A 220 2.72 4.09 -8.10
CA ASP A 220 1.65 3.15 -8.44
C ASP A 220 0.26 3.68 -8.03
N LEU A 221 -0.79 3.20 -8.72
CA LEU A 221 -2.17 3.66 -8.50
C LEU A 221 -2.67 3.39 -7.08
N HIS A 222 -2.24 2.31 -6.46
CA HIS A 222 -2.66 1.94 -5.10
C HIS A 222 -2.08 2.94 -4.07
N THR A 223 -0.77 3.19 -4.14
CA THR A 223 -0.11 4.20 -3.29
C THR A 223 -0.69 5.59 -3.53
N LYS A 224 -0.96 5.94 -4.80
CA LYS A 224 -1.62 7.20 -5.14
C LYS A 224 -2.98 7.35 -4.46
N ALA A 225 -3.80 6.30 -4.47
CA ALA A 225 -5.10 6.30 -3.80
C ALA A 225 -4.97 6.48 -2.28
N ILE A 226 -4.03 5.75 -1.64
CA ILE A 226 -3.77 5.89 -0.20
C ILE A 226 -3.37 7.33 0.14
N VAL A 227 -2.38 7.89 -0.56
CA VAL A 227 -1.88 9.24 -0.27
C VAL A 227 -2.96 10.28 -0.49
N THR A 228 -3.76 10.15 -1.55
CA THR A 228 -4.89 11.06 -1.79
C THR A 228 -5.90 10.99 -0.64
N SER A 229 -6.22 9.81 -0.15
CA SER A 229 -7.12 9.62 1.01
C SER A 229 -6.55 10.19 2.31
N CYS A 230 -5.23 10.23 2.48
CA CYS A 230 -4.59 10.82 3.66
C CYS A 230 -4.59 12.37 3.62
N LEU A 231 -4.74 12.97 2.45
CA LEU A 231 -4.73 14.43 2.26
C LEU A 231 -6.12 15.06 2.19
N GLY A 232 -7.16 14.28 1.93
CA GLY A 232 -8.57 14.72 1.85
C GLY A 232 -9.32 14.54 3.11
#